data_13ea23c8e12a7e7eb311eafe3e357fe7
#
_entry.id   13ea23c8e12a7e7eb311eafe3e357fe7
#
_cell.length_a   1.000
_cell.length_b   1.000
_cell.length_c   1.000
_cell.angle_alpha   90.00
_cell.angle_beta   90.00
_cell.angle_gamma   90.00
#
_symmetry.space_group_name_H-M   'P 1'
#
loop_
_entity.id
_entity.type
_entity.pdbx_description
1 polymer ?
#
loop_
_entity_poly.entity_id
_entity_poly.type
_entity_poly.pdbx_seq_one_letter_code
_entity_poly.pdbx_strand_id
1 'polypeptide(L)'
;VVSDEAEEYDPVRFYLTEAWASLKTDEYLIKEDKSLKTLWNFIKGRDYLNSHWTAQLHQENRLHIIYLAVSPSVQHHGVAEKLMDDAIRYAGEHRMMISLETHNEKNVAFYAHFGFKVFGIVEKGMGLKQYCLVREIQ
;
A
#
# COMPACT_ATOMS: atom_id res chain seq x y z
N VAL A 1 5.03 -0.89 -5.91
CA VAL A 1 4.71 0.49 -6.29
C VAL A 1 4.76 1.34 -5.05
N VAL A 2 5.45 2.45 -5.12
CA VAL A 2 5.58 3.44 -4.05
C VAL A 2 5.14 4.80 -4.57
N SER A 3 4.64 5.66 -3.67
CA SER A 3 4.36 7.06 -3.92
C SER A 3 5.32 7.90 -3.11
N ASP A 4 6.02 8.81 -3.76
CA ASP A 4 6.81 9.84 -3.12
C ASP A 4 5.93 11.08 -2.93
N GLU A 5 5.47 11.27 -1.71
CA GLU A 5 4.51 12.32 -1.36
C GLU A 5 5.20 13.68 -1.11
N ALA A 6 6.55 13.72 -1.20
CA ALA A 6 7.33 14.95 -1.07
C ALA A 6 7.62 15.64 -2.41
N GLU A 7 7.43 14.95 -3.56
CA GLU A 7 7.56 15.59 -4.87
C GLU A 7 6.44 16.61 -5.11
N GLU A 8 6.75 17.64 -5.90
CA GLU A 8 5.73 18.61 -6.34
C GLU A 8 4.55 17.89 -6.99
N TYR A 9 3.44 17.97 -6.32
CA TYR A 9 2.23 17.23 -6.65
C TYR A 9 1.54 17.89 -7.85
N ASP A 10 1.61 17.22 -9.01
CA ASP A 10 0.70 17.51 -10.12
C ASP A 10 -0.58 16.67 -9.95
N PRO A 11 -1.65 17.26 -9.40
CA PRO A 11 -2.87 16.52 -9.10
C PRO A 11 -3.52 15.92 -10.34
N VAL A 12 -3.40 16.59 -11.48
CA VAL A 12 -4.01 16.12 -12.74
C VAL A 12 -3.29 14.87 -13.25
N ARG A 13 -1.96 14.88 -13.25
CA ARG A 13 -1.14 13.75 -13.69
C ARG A 13 -1.31 12.56 -12.74
N PHE A 14 -1.35 12.81 -11.45
CA PHE A 14 -1.56 11.78 -10.43
C PHE A 14 -2.92 11.10 -10.62
N TYR A 15 -4.00 11.88 -10.67
CA TYR A 15 -5.35 11.33 -10.86
C TYR A 15 -5.52 10.59 -12.18
N LEU A 16 -4.93 11.06 -13.27
CA LEU A 16 -4.95 10.37 -14.55
C LEU A 16 -4.19 9.05 -14.51
N THR A 17 -3.04 9.02 -13.86
CA THR A 17 -2.23 7.79 -13.72
C THR A 17 -2.94 6.78 -12.82
N GLU A 18 -3.50 7.24 -11.71
CA GLU A 18 -4.24 6.40 -10.77
C GLU A 18 -5.54 5.86 -11.39
N ALA A 19 -6.30 6.71 -12.09
CA ALA A 19 -7.49 6.31 -12.81
C ALA A 19 -7.17 5.28 -13.91
N TRP A 20 -6.10 5.47 -14.66
CA TRP A 20 -5.69 4.53 -15.69
C TRP A 20 -5.22 3.19 -15.11
N ALA A 21 -4.45 3.20 -14.03
CA ALA A 21 -4.02 2.00 -13.32
C ALA A 21 -5.23 1.25 -12.73
N SER A 22 -6.19 1.97 -12.16
CA SER A 22 -7.43 1.39 -11.65
C SER A 22 -8.25 0.74 -12.76
N LEU A 23 -8.43 1.43 -13.90
CA LEU A 23 -9.15 0.87 -15.06
C LEU A 23 -8.50 -0.41 -15.59
N LYS A 24 -7.18 -0.47 -15.64
CA LYS A 24 -6.44 -1.68 -16.04
C LYS A 24 -6.63 -2.83 -15.06
N THR A 25 -6.60 -2.54 -13.77
CA THR A 25 -6.82 -3.53 -12.71
C THR A 25 -8.26 -4.02 -12.73
N ASP A 26 -9.22 -3.13 -12.91
CA ASP A 26 -10.64 -3.45 -12.99
C ASP A 26 -10.93 -4.32 -14.21
N GLU A 27 -10.34 -4.00 -15.37
CA GLU A 27 -10.47 -4.81 -16.59
C GLU A 27 -9.93 -6.24 -16.38
N TYR A 28 -8.79 -6.37 -15.70
CA TYR A 28 -8.19 -7.67 -15.41
C TYR A 28 -9.09 -8.50 -14.47
N LEU A 29 -9.56 -7.89 -13.38
CA LEU A 29 -10.44 -8.55 -12.40
C LEU A 29 -11.79 -8.97 -13.01
N ILE A 30 -12.37 -8.16 -13.89
CA ILE A 30 -13.62 -8.48 -14.60
C ILE A 30 -13.40 -9.64 -15.59
N LYS A 31 -12.21 -9.75 -16.18
CA LYS A 31 -11.89 -10.88 -17.07
C LYS A 31 -11.69 -12.18 -16.33
N GLU A 32 -11.11 -12.13 -15.13
CA GLU A 32 -10.85 -13.30 -14.29
C GLU A 32 -12.12 -13.84 -13.64
N ASP A 33 -12.96 -12.97 -13.12
CA ASP A 33 -14.21 -13.34 -12.47
C ASP A 33 -15.37 -12.42 -12.88
N LYS A 34 -16.24 -12.92 -13.75
CA LYS A 34 -17.42 -12.21 -14.24
C LYS A 34 -18.58 -12.16 -13.24
N SER A 35 -18.35 -12.53 -11.99
CA SER A 35 -19.38 -12.53 -10.95
C SER A 35 -19.72 -11.09 -10.52
N LEU A 36 -21.00 -10.73 -10.60
CA LEU A 36 -21.50 -9.45 -10.06
C LEU A 36 -21.24 -9.29 -8.57
N LYS A 37 -21.12 -10.40 -7.83
CA LYS A 37 -20.79 -10.40 -6.41
C LYS A 37 -19.36 -9.94 -6.17
N THR A 38 -18.41 -10.39 -6.97
CA THR A 38 -17.01 -9.98 -6.90
C THR A 38 -16.87 -8.50 -7.22
N LEU A 39 -17.53 -8.02 -8.28
CA LEU A 39 -17.58 -6.60 -8.62
C LEU A 39 -18.17 -5.75 -7.49
N TRP A 40 -19.26 -6.19 -6.88
CA TRP A 40 -19.90 -5.48 -5.78
C TRP A 40 -19.04 -5.45 -4.52
N ASN A 41 -18.37 -6.55 -4.19
CA ASN A 41 -17.43 -6.62 -3.08
C ASN A 41 -16.22 -5.72 -3.33
N PHE A 42 -15.75 -5.64 -4.58
CA PHE A 42 -14.65 -4.75 -4.97
C PHE A 42 -15.04 -3.27 -4.79
N ILE A 43 -16.21 -2.86 -5.29
CA ILE A 43 -16.72 -1.49 -5.13
C ILE A 43 -16.87 -1.13 -3.65
N LYS A 44 -17.46 -2.02 -2.84
CA LYS A 44 -17.57 -1.81 -1.39
C LYS A 44 -16.20 -1.78 -0.70
N GLY A 45 -15.29 -2.69 -1.06
CA GLY A 45 -13.96 -2.75 -0.49
C GLY A 45 -13.16 -1.46 -0.72
N ARG A 46 -13.32 -0.82 -1.87
CA ARG A 46 -12.66 0.42 -2.25
C ARG A 46 -12.97 1.58 -1.28
N ASP A 47 -14.19 1.67 -0.76
CA ASP A 47 -14.58 2.69 0.22
C ASP A 47 -14.02 2.41 1.64
N TYR A 48 -13.65 1.15 1.91
CA TYR A 48 -13.14 0.72 3.21
C TYR A 48 -11.63 0.66 3.30
N LEU A 49 -10.97 0.43 2.17
CA LEU A 49 -9.54 0.14 2.08
C LEU A 49 -8.84 1.31 1.38
N ASN A 50 -8.55 2.34 2.13
CA ASN A 50 -7.92 3.55 1.61
C ASN A 50 -6.77 4.02 2.49
N SER A 51 -6.00 4.96 1.98
CA SER A 51 -4.85 5.55 2.66
C SER A 51 -5.17 6.87 3.38
N HIS A 52 -6.44 7.22 3.55
CA HIS A 52 -6.86 8.48 4.19
C HIS A 52 -6.39 8.62 5.65
N TRP A 53 -6.12 7.50 6.33
CA TRP A 53 -5.55 7.49 7.66
C TRP A 53 -4.19 8.20 7.74
N THR A 54 -3.45 8.25 6.62
CA THR A 54 -2.13 8.89 6.58
C THR A 54 -2.18 10.40 6.83
N ALA A 55 -3.33 11.05 6.60
CA ALA A 55 -3.54 12.45 6.97
C ALA A 55 -3.37 12.70 8.48
N GLN A 56 -3.61 11.69 9.32
CA GLN A 56 -3.43 11.77 10.77
C GLN A 56 -1.97 11.75 11.21
N LEU A 57 -1.05 11.38 10.31
CA LEU A 57 0.39 11.38 10.58
C LEU A 57 0.97 12.80 10.63
N HIS A 58 0.30 13.78 10.01
CA HIS A 58 0.78 15.16 9.89
C HIS A 58 2.22 15.26 9.38
N GLN A 59 2.61 14.32 8.50
CA GLN A 59 3.95 14.20 7.94
C GLN A 59 3.83 14.12 6.40
N GLU A 60 4.21 15.20 5.73
CA GLU A 60 4.16 15.29 4.26
C GLU A 60 5.38 14.63 3.61
N ASN A 61 6.55 14.68 4.27
CA ASN A 61 7.75 13.99 3.77
C ASN A 61 7.67 12.50 4.03
N ARG A 62 6.93 11.80 3.17
CA ARG A 62 6.57 10.40 3.37
C ARG A 62 6.64 9.60 2.06
N LEU A 63 7.21 8.42 2.13
CA LEU A 63 7.16 7.40 1.10
C LEU A 63 6.03 6.43 1.41
N HIS A 64 5.03 6.35 0.56
CA HIS A 64 3.90 5.43 0.75
C HIS A 64 4.06 4.20 -0.13
N ILE A 65 4.14 3.01 0.48
CA ILE A 65 4.19 1.75 -0.25
C ILE A 65 2.77 1.30 -0.57
N ILE A 66 2.39 1.37 -1.83
CA ILE A 66 1.05 1.02 -2.31
C ILE A 66 0.95 -0.49 -2.52
N TYR A 67 1.94 -1.07 -3.18
CA TYR A 67 2.01 -2.51 -3.46
C TYR A 67 3.42 -3.05 -3.30
N LEU A 68 3.51 -4.19 -2.64
CA LEU A 68 4.68 -5.05 -2.64
C LEU A 68 4.26 -6.44 -3.12
N ALA A 69 4.66 -6.81 -4.32
CA ALA A 69 4.31 -8.09 -4.91
C ALA A 69 5.54 -8.74 -5.53
N VAL A 70 5.67 -10.03 -5.34
CA VAL A 70 6.75 -10.87 -5.88
C VAL A 70 6.15 -11.98 -6.71
N SER A 71 6.62 -12.15 -7.95
CA SER A 71 6.18 -13.24 -8.82
C SER A 71 6.32 -14.60 -8.13
N PRO A 72 5.34 -15.50 -8.24
CA PRO A 72 5.40 -16.83 -7.64
C PRO A 72 6.68 -17.61 -8.00
N SER A 73 7.22 -17.41 -9.19
CA SER A 73 8.44 -18.08 -9.67
C SER A 73 9.71 -17.70 -8.91
N VAL A 74 9.71 -16.55 -8.23
CA VAL A 74 10.87 -16.02 -7.48
C VAL A 74 10.55 -15.71 -6.01
N GLN A 75 9.39 -16.16 -5.53
CA GLN A 75 9.08 -16.11 -4.10
C GLN A 75 10.05 -16.98 -3.31
N HIS A 76 10.23 -16.64 -2.02
CA HIS A 76 11.15 -17.34 -1.09
C HIS A 76 12.64 -17.24 -1.47
N HIS A 77 13.03 -16.29 -2.32
CA HIS A 77 14.43 -16.02 -2.71
C HIS A 77 14.95 -14.67 -2.19
N GLY A 78 14.31 -14.10 -1.18
CA GLY A 78 14.73 -12.81 -0.59
C GLY A 78 14.40 -11.57 -1.45
N VAL A 79 13.55 -11.70 -2.46
CA VAL A 79 13.22 -10.56 -3.35
C VAL A 79 12.40 -9.50 -2.62
N ALA A 80 11.43 -9.91 -1.79
CA ALA A 80 10.62 -8.98 -1.00
C ALA A 80 11.49 -8.19 -0.01
N GLU A 81 12.40 -8.88 0.66
CA GLU A 81 13.36 -8.29 1.59
C GLU A 81 14.24 -7.26 0.88
N LYS A 82 14.77 -7.60 -0.28
CA LYS A 82 15.59 -6.68 -1.08
C LYS A 82 14.81 -5.43 -1.50
N LEU A 83 13.57 -5.58 -1.93
CA LEU A 83 12.72 -4.45 -2.31
C LEU A 83 12.43 -3.54 -1.11
N MET A 84 12.22 -4.13 0.08
CA MET A 84 12.06 -3.36 1.31
C MET A 84 13.34 -2.63 1.70
N ASP A 85 14.50 -3.28 1.62
CA ASP A 85 15.78 -2.64 1.89
C ASP A 85 16.05 -1.46 0.95
N ASP A 86 15.73 -1.61 -0.34
CA ASP A 86 15.87 -0.54 -1.32
C ASP A 86 14.92 0.65 -1.02
N ALA A 87 13.68 0.39 -0.63
CA ALA A 87 12.73 1.43 -0.22
C ALA A 87 13.18 2.14 1.07
N ILE A 88 13.68 1.39 2.06
CA ILE A 88 14.19 1.93 3.31
C ILE A 88 15.43 2.79 3.08
N ARG A 89 16.33 2.34 2.22
CA ARG A 89 17.52 3.12 1.85
C ARG A 89 17.12 4.44 1.20
N TYR A 90 16.23 4.40 0.20
CA TYR A 90 15.71 5.61 -0.45
C TYR A 90 15.09 6.58 0.55
N ALA A 91 14.21 6.08 1.42
CA ALA A 91 13.57 6.90 2.44
C ALA A 91 14.57 7.50 3.43
N GLY A 92 15.61 6.74 3.80
CA GLY A 92 16.70 7.23 4.67
C GLY A 92 17.50 8.35 4.03
N GLU A 93 17.88 8.21 2.76
CA GLU A 93 18.61 9.23 1.98
C GLU A 93 17.82 10.54 1.87
N HIS A 94 16.48 10.46 1.78
CA HIS A 94 15.57 11.59 1.64
C HIS A 94 14.93 12.03 2.97
N ARG A 95 15.26 11.39 4.08
CA ARG A 95 14.70 11.63 5.43
C ARG A 95 13.19 11.53 5.45
N MET A 96 12.65 10.48 4.82
CA MET A 96 11.22 10.23 4.69
C MET A 96 10.73 9.20 5.70
N MET A 97 9.55 9.43 6.27
CA MET A 97 8.77 8.39 6.91
C MET A 97 8.27 7.41 5.85
N ILE A 98 8.15 6.13 6.19
CA ILE A 98 7.50 5.15 5.30
C ILE A 98 6.17 4.75 5.90
N SER A 99 5.13 4.69 5.06
CA SER A 99 3.80 4.22 5.43
C SER A 99 3.30 3.15 4.46
N LEU A 100 2.51 2.23 4.95
CA LEU A 100 1.83 1.20 4.15
C LEU A 100 0.59 0.65 4.85
N GLU A 101 -0.25 -0.03 4.11
CA GLU A 101 -1.34 -0.83 4.64
C GLU A 101 -1.16 -2.31 4.31
N THR A 102 -1.67 -3.18 5.18
CA THR A 102 -1.83 -4.59 4.89
C THR A 102 -3.13 -5.13 5.50
N HIS A 103 -3.76 -6.06 4.81
CA HIS A 103 -4.99 -6.73 5.29
C HIS A 103 -4.69 -8.12 5.84
N ASN A 104 -3.45 -8.56 5.74
CA ASN A 104 -3.02 -9.85 6.23
C ASN A 104 -2.18 -9.66 7.51
N GLU A 105 -2.69 -10.13 8.63
CA GLU A 105 -2.01 -10.07 9.91
C GLU A 105 -0.61 -10.70 9.88
N LYS A 106 -0.43 -11.76 9.08
CA LYS A 106 0.89 -12.40 8.92
C LYS A 106 1.94 -11.44 8.35
N ASN A 107 1.53 -10.49 7.51
CA ASN A 107 2.43 -9.51 6.95
C ASN A 107 2.88 -8.47 7.98
N VAL A 108 2.12 -8.27 9.06
CA VAL A 108 2.51 -7.34 10.14
C VAL A 108 3.84 -7.77 10.76
N ALA A 109 4.02 -9.07 11.00
CA ALA A 109 5.28 -9.60 11.52
C ALA A 109 6.44 -9.40 10.53
N PHE A 110 6.19 -9.59 9.22
CA PHE A 110 7.18 -9.33 8.17
C PHE A 110 7.63 -7.87 8.19
N TYR A 111 6.69 -6.92 8.20
CA TYR A 111 7.03 -5.49 8.24
C TYR A 111 7.65 -5.05 9.58
N ALA A 112 7.24 -5.65 10.70
CA ALA A 112 7.86 -5.38 12.01
C ALA A 112 9.36 -5.68 12.02
N HIS A 113 9.79 -6.72 11.27
CA HIS A 113 11.20 -7.06 11.09
C HIS A 113 12.00 -5.90 10.46
N PHE A 114 11.36 -5.08 9.62
CA PHE A 114 11.96 -3.89 8.99
C PHE A 114 11.76 -2.59 9.81
N GLY A 115 11.31 -2.70 11.04
CA GLY A 115 11.14 -1.55 11.94
C GLY A 115 9.82 -0.80 11.78
N PHE A 116 8.84 -1.38 11.09
CA PHE A 116 7.49 -0.84 11.04
C PHE A 116 6.73 -1.10 12.34
N LYS A 117 5.92 -0.13 12.73
CA LYS A 117 5.01 -0.24 13.87
C LYS A 117 3.58 -0.06 13.41
N VAL A 118 2.65 -0.72 14.08
CA VAL A 118 1.22 -0.52 13.86
C VAL A 118 0.84 0.85 14.41
N PHE A 119 0.43 1.74 13.52
CA PHE A 119 -0.10 3.05 13.86
C PHE A 119 -1.59 2.97 14.25
N GLY A 120 -2.34 2.13 13.53
CA GLY A 120 -3.74 1.90 13.79
C GLY A 120 -4.28 0.70 13.03
N ILE A 121 -5.46 0.26 13.45
CA ILE A 121 -6.21 -0.81 12.79
C ILE A 121 -7.57 -0.25 12.42
N VAL A 122 -7.90 -0.33 11.12
CA VAL A 122 -9.23 0.04 10.62
C VAL A 122 -10.05 -1.22 10.46
N GLU A 123 -11.15 -1.29 11.18
CA GLU A 123 -12.10 -2.40 11.13
C GLU A 123 -13.49 -1.83 10.84
N LYS A 124 -13.99 -2.06 9.64
CA LYS A 124 -15.27 -1.50 9.18
C LYS A 124 -16.22 -2.61 8.72
N GLY A 125 -16.56 -3.54 9.59
CA GLY A 125 -17.50 -4.63 9.26
C GLY A 125 -16.91 -5.61 8.21
N MET A 126 -17.72 -6.57 7.76
CA MET A 126 -17.34 -7.62 6.79
C MET A 126 -16.13 -8.49 7.19
N GLY A 127 -15.62 -8.38 8.43
CA GLY A 127 -14.47 -9.15 8.91
C GLY A 127 -13.12 -8.77 8.30
N LEU A 128 -13.05 -7.67 7.55
CA LEU A 128 -11.80 -7.16 6.99
C LEU A 128 -11.15 -6.18 7.96
N LYS A 129 -9.87 -6.42 8.25
CA LYS A 129 -9.02 -5.51 9.02
C LYS A 129 -7.96 -4.91 8.11
N GLN A 130 -7.74 -3.61 8.24
CA GLN A 130 -6.63 -2.92 7.62
C GLN A 130 -5.65 -2.51 8.71
N TYR A 131 -4.46 -3.06 8.66
CA TYR A 131 -3.35 -2.69 9.54
C TYR A 131 -2.58 -1.55 8.88
N CYS A 132 -2.56 -0.40 9.53
CA CYS A 132 -1.84 0.79 9.09
C CYS A 132 -0.48 0.81 9.77
N LEU A 133 0.58 0.74 8.98
CA LEU A 133 1.94 0.58 9.47
C LEU A 133 2.79 1.79 9.09
N VAL A 134 3.64 2.22 10.02
CA VAL A 134 4.60 3.31 9.81
C VAL A 134 5.99 2.89 10.23
N ARG A 135 7.00 3.39 9.53
CA ARG A 135 8.40 3.38 9.92
C ARG A 135 8.89 4.81 9.97
N GLU A 136 9.28 5.25 11.15
CA GLU A 136 9.75 6.61 11.38
C GLU A 136 11.08 6.88 10.69
N ILE A 137 11.37 8.15 10.48
CA ILE A 137 12.65 8.64 9.98
C ILE A 137 13.75 8.24 10.99
N GLN A 138 14.77 7.64 10.47
CA GLN A 138 15.99 7.35 11.25
C GLN A 138 17.09 8.31 10.89
#